data_95b50740882eca451c9d02fbb62919e7
#
_entry.id   95b50740882eca451c9d02fbb62919e7
#
_cell.length_a   1.000
_cell.length_b   1.000
_cell.length_c   1.000
_cell.angle_alpha   90.00
_cell.angle_beta   90.00
_cell.angle_gamma   90.00
#
_symmetry.space_group_name_H-M   'P 1'
#
loop_
_entity.id
_entity.type
_entity.pdbx_description
1 polymer ?
#
loop_
_entity_poly.entity_id
_entity_poly.type
_entity_poly.pdbx_seq_one_letter_code
_entity_poly.pdbx_strand_id
1 'polypeptide(L)'
;MENLSYEALVELVTKEVMKALSQGGIAGISQNGNVDARPLALVIGDKKCLPSFAADKYRFADFESYKGDITPFDCVFIAELTCAELADCALGRDCRTVPCAVTNALLCGKKIYLLESALPHRKHKDTANRKFYSVMEGYVNTLRSYDIELIREQWYG
;
A
#
# COMPACT_ATOMS: atom_id res chain seq x y z
N MET A 1 -44.86 1.49 -31.96
CA MET A 1 -43.61 1.52 -31.23
C MET A 1 -43.31 2.98 -30.90
N GLU A 2 -43.48 3.37 -29.65
CA GLU A 2 -43.19 4.74 -29.25
C GLU A 2 -41.66 4.91 -29.18
N ASN A 3 -41.13 5.76 -30.05
CA ASN A 3 -39.75 6.21 -29.95
C ASN A 3 -39.65 7.11 -28.72
N LEU A 4 -39.21 6.52 -27.62
CA LEU A 4 -38.73 7.31 -26.48
C LEU A 4 -37.59 8.19 -27.00
N SER A 5 -37.77 9.51 -26.92
CA SER A 5 -36.75 10.45 -27.30
C SER A 5 -35.51 10.20 -26.43
N TYR A 6 -34.32 10.40 -26.98
CA TYR A 6 -33.07 10.25 -26.25
C TYR A 6 -33.07 11.01 -24.91
N GLU A 7 -33.70 12.17 -24.89
CA GLU A 7 -33.89 12.99 -23.68
C GLU A 7 -34.71 12.31 -22.60
N ALA A 8 -35.83 11.65 -22.99
CA ALA A 8 -36.67 10.90 -22.07
C ALA A 8 -35.94 9.66 -21.50
N LEU A 9 -35.08 9.02 -22.28
CA LEU A 9 -34.27 7.90 -21.84
C LEU A 9 -33.20 8.35 -20.82
N VAL A 10 -32.51 9.47 -21.07
CA VAL A 10 -31.53 10.07 -20.17
C VAL A 10 -32.20 10.48 -18.86
N GLU A 11 -33.36 11.09 -18.91
CA GLU A 11 -34.11 11.50 -17.72
C GLU A 11 -34.54 10.30 -16.87
N LEU A 12 -35.01 9.23 -17.52
CA LEU A 12 -35.43 7.99 -16.87
C LEU A 12 -34.22 7.31 -16.17
N VAL A 13 -33.09 7.18 -16.87
CA VAL A 13 -31.86 6.58 -16.32
C VAL A 13 -31.32 7.43 -15.16
N THR A 14 -31.28 8.74 -15.31
CA THR A 14 -30.84 9.65 -14.25
C THR A 14 -31.74 9.54 -13.01
N LYS A 15 -33.04 9.45 -13.18
CA LYS A 15 -34.01 9.31 -12.11
C LYS A 15 -33.89 7.96 -11.39
N GLU A 16 -33.67 6.86 -12.14
CA GLU A 16 -33.46 5.53 -11.56
C GLU A 16 -32.10 5.44 -10.81
N VAL A 17 -31.05 6.03 -11.35
CA VAL A 17 -29.74 6.09 -10.67
C VAL A 17 -29.83 6.91 -9.39
N MET A 18 -30.48 8.09 -9.44
CA MET A 18 -30.68 8.93 -8.23
C MET A 18 -31.55 8.22 -7.20
N LYS A 19 -32.56 7.47 -7.62
CA LYS A 19 -33.41 6.66 -6.75
C LYS A 19 -32.66 5.48 -6.15
N ALA A 20 -31.80 4.81 -6.92
CA ALA A 20 -30.95 3.74 -6.45
C ALA A 20 -29.91 4.26 -5.43
N LEU A 21 -29.33 5.45 -5.68
CA LEU A 21 -28.40 6.11 -4.76
C LEU A 21 -29.10 6.60 -3.47
N SER A 22 -30.39 6.97 -3.55
CA SER A 22 -31.15 7.41 -2.39
C SER A 22 -31.82 6.27 -1.61
N GLN A 23 -32.10 5.12 -2.27
CA GLN A 23 -32.68 3.92 -1.64
C GLN A 23 -31.66 2.84 -1.30
N GLY A 24 -30.52 2.82 -1.99
CA GLY A 24 -29.32 2.14 -1.56
C GLY A 24 -28.71 2.93 -0.41
N GLY A 25 -29.49 3.09 0.66
CA GLY A 25 -28.95 3.60 1.88
C GLY A 25 -27.72 2.77 2.21
N ILE A 26 -26.56 3.41 2.23
CA ILE A 26 -25.42 2.91 2.96
C ILE A 26 -25.90 2.89 4.41
N ALA A 27 -26.64 1.84 4.76
CA ALA A 27 -26.95 1.49 6.14
C ALA A 27 -25.62 1.16 6.81
N GLY A 28 -25.02 2.18 7.44
CA GLY A 28 -23.74 2.02 8.11
C GLY A 28 -22.90 3.28 8.21
N ILE A 29 -23.33 4.41 7.65
CA ILE A 29 -22.73 5.69 8.06
C ILE A 29 -23.51 6.18 9.26
N SER A 30 -23.13 5.73 10.45
CA SER A 30 -23.39 6.46 11.69
C SER A 30 -22.82 7.86 11.51
N GLN A 31 -23.70 8.84 11.35
CA GLN A 31 -23.38 10.24 11.52
C GLN A 31 -23.06 10.46 13.01
N ASN A 32 -21.89 10.08 13.44
CA ASN A 32 -21.22 10.53 14.68
C ASN A 32 -19.86 9.80 14.73
N GLY A 33 -18.95 10.24 13.90
CA GLY A 33 -17.57 9.83 13.95
C GLY A 33 -16.78 10.84 13.14
N ASN A 34 -15.89 11.54 13.80
CA ASN A 34 -14.81 12.28 13.20
C ASN A 34 -14.23 11.39 12.09
N VAL A 35 -14.56 11.64 10.83
CA VAL A 35 -13.96 10.92 9.72
C VAL A 35 -12.49 11.31 9.76
N ASP A 36 -11.65 10.40 10.21
CA ASP A 36 -10.21 10.61 10.24
C ASP A 36 -9.73 10.86 8.81
N ALA A 37 -9.47 12.13 8.50
CA ALA A 37 -9.13 12.61 7.17
C ALA A 37 -7.68 12.28 6.78
N ARG A 38 -6.91 11.61 7.67
CA ARG A 38 -5.53 11.24 7.36
C ARG A 38 -5.48 10.23 6.20
N PRO A 39 -4.47 10.32 5.35
CA PRO A 39 -4.29 9.38 4.24
C PRO A 39 -4.12 7.95 4.76
N LEU A 40 -4.61 6.99 3.98
CA LEU A 40 -4.58 5.56 4.32
C LEU A 40 -3.30 4.92 3.79
N ALA A 41 -2.53 4.32 4.67
CA ALA A 41 -1.31 3.59 4.34
C ALA A 41 -1.51 2.07 4.48
N LEU A 42 -1.07 1.32 3.48
CA LEU A 42 -0.96 -0.13 3.57
C LEU A 42 0.34 -0.50 4.28
N VAL A 43 0.27 -1.39 5.28
CA VAL A 43 1.44 -1.85 6.03
C VAL A 43 1.71 -3.31 5.73
N ILE A 44 2.91 -3.59 5.21
CA ILE A 44 3.43 -4.93 4.98
C ILE A 44 4.32 -5.28 6.18
N GLY A 45 3.86 -6.17 7.04
CA GLY A 45 4.51 -6.57 8.30
C GLY A 45 3.86 -5.97 9.55
N ASP A 46 4.59 -5.90 10.65
CA ASP A 46 4.06 -5.45 11.94
C ASP A 46 4.04 -3.91 12.03
N LYS A 47 2.85 -3.35 12.26
CA LYS A 47 2.66 -1.91 12.50
C LYS A 47 3.43 -1.36 13.69
N LYS A 48 3.78 -2.20 14.67
CA LYS A 48 4.57 -1.79 15.83
C LYS A 48 5.98 -1.34 15.48
N CYS A 49 6.48 -1.78 14.33
CA CYS A 49 7.79 -1.37 13.81
C CYS A 49 7.79 0.00 13.14
N LEU A 50 6.61 0.62 12.94
CA LEU A 50 6.50 1.91 12.27
C LEU A 50 7.01 3.05 13.16
N PRO A 51 7.69 4.05 12.60
CA PRO A 51 8.13 5.21 13.34
C PRO A 51 6.92 6.04 13.83
N SER A 52 7.05 6.66 14.99
CA SER A 52 5.98 7.42 15.65
C SER A 52 5.37 8.51 14.76
N PHE A 53 6.21 9.20 13.97
CA PHE A 53 5.73 10.25 13.06
C PHE A 53 4.73 9.72 12.00
N ALA A 54 4.82 8.44 11.64
CA ALA A 54 3.91 7.83 10.68
C ALA A 54 2.51 7.67 11.26
N ALA A 55 2.40 7.37 12.56
CA ALA A 55 1.12 7.24 13.26
C ALA A 55 0.34 8.56 13.31
N ASP A 56 1.03 9.70 13.41
CA ASP A 56 0.40 11.02 13.41
C ASP A 56 -0.11 11.42 12.02
N LYS A 57 0.58 10.97 10.97
CA LYS A 57 0.35 11.40 9.60
C LYS A 57 -0.62 10.47 8.83
N TYR A 58 -0.63 9.18 9.12
CA TYR A 58 -1.35 8.18 8.36
C TYR A 58 -2.31 7.36 9.23
N ARG A 59 -3.40 6.89 8.62
CA ARG A 59 -4.16 5.73 9.10
C ARG A 59 -3.54 4.48 8.51
N PHE A 60 -3.53 3.38 9.26
CA PHE A 60 -2.91 2.15 8.81
C PHE A 60 -3.93 1.05 8.53
N ALA A 61 -3.77 0.40 7.39
CA ALA A 61 -4.44 -0.85 7.06
C ALA A 61 -3.44 -2.00 7.07
N ASP A 62 -3.84 -3.13 7.62
CA ASP A 62 -3.04 -4.34 7.61
C ASP A 62 -2.96 -4.94 6.20
N PHE A 63 -1.87 -5.62 5.90
CA PHE A 63 -1.65 -6.26 4.61
C PHE A 63 -2.74 -7.29 4.26
N GLU A 64 -3.37 -7.90 5.24
CA GLU A 64 -4.50 -8.81 5.06
C GLU A 64 -5.72 -8.14 4.42
N SER A 65 -5.83 -6.81 4.54
CA SER A 65 -6.88 -6.03 3.88
C SER A 65 -6.63 -5.81 2.39
N TYR A 66 -5.41 -6.03 1.93
CA TYR A 66 -5.05 -5.94 0.51
C TYR A 66 -5.62 -7.12 -0.26
N LYS A 67 -6.47 -6.84 -1.23
CA LYS A 67 -7.17 -7.84 -2.07
C LYS A 67 -6.75 -7.76 -3.55
N GLY A 68 -5.53 -7.27 -3.82
CA GLY A 68 -5.02 -7.10 -5.17
C GLY A 68 -5.24 -5.70 -5.76
N ASP A 69 -5.97 -4.83 -5.09
CA ASP A 69 -6.18 -3.44 -5.49
C ASP A 69 -5.43 -2.49 -4.57
N ILE A 70 -4.50 -1.73 -5.13
CA ILE A 70 -3.70 -0.73 -4.41
C ILE A 70 -4.35 0.67 -4.41
N THR A 71 -5.40 0.85 -5.18
CA THR A 71 -6.05 2.16 -5.37
C THR A 71 -6.52 2.82 -4.07
N PRO A 72 -7.11 2.10 -3.09
CA PRO A 72 -7.59 2.70 -1.85
C PRO A 72 -6.50 3.27 -0.96
N PHE A 73 -5.24 2.88 -1.18
CA PHE A 73 -4.11 3.27 -0.33
C PHE A 73 -3.36 4.45 -0.95
N ASP A 74 -2.98 5.41 -0.12
CA ASP A 74 -2.21 6.58 -0.52
C ASP A 74 -0.71 6.29 -0.58
N CYS A 75 -0.24 5.41 0.30
CA CYS A 75 1.15 4.97 0.34
C CYS A 75 1.28 3.55 0.92
N VAL A 76 2.47 3.00 0.86
CA VAL A 76 2.82 1.67 1.38
C VAL A 76 4.01 1.77 2.32
N PHE A 77 3.91 1.17 3.50
CA PHE A 77 5.03 0.96 4.42
C PHE A 77 5.44 -0.51 4.41
N ILE A 78 6.70 -0.78 4.20
CA ILE A 78 7.26 -2.13 4.25
C ILE A 78 8.06 -2.25 5.55
N ALA A 79 7.48 -2.96 6.51
CA ALA A 79 8.06 -3.19 7.84
C ALA A 79 8.71 -4.57 7.98
N GLU A 80 8.48 -5.46 7.03
CA GLU A 80 9.05 -6.80 7.01
C GLU A 80 9.20 -7.32 5.58
N LEU A 81 10.35 -7.93 5.28
CA LEU A 81 10.63 -8.63 4.03
C LEU A 81 11.47 -9.88 4.33
N THR A 82 11.25 -10.93 3.57
CA THR A 82 12.20 -12.03 3.43
C THR A 82 13.27 -11.70 2.40
N CYS A 83 14.40 -12.42 2.39
CA CYS A 83 15.43 -12.25 1.35
C CYS A 83 14.87 -12.51 -0.06
N ALA A 84 13.96 -13.47 -0.19
CA ALA A 84 13.32 -13.77 -1.47
C ALA A 84 12.41 -12.64 -1.94
N GLU A 85 11.59 -12.07 -1.05
CA GLU A 85 10.73 -10.94 -1.36
C GLU A 85 11.52 -9.68 -1.73
N LEU A 86 12.62 -9.41 -1.02
CA LEU A 86 13.53 -8.31 -1.36
C LEU A 86 14.08 -8.45 -2.79
N ALA A 87 14.54 -9.65 -3.15
CA ALA A 87 15.02 -9.94 -4.49
C ALA A 87 13.91 -9.83 -5.54
N ASP A 88 12.75 -10.40 -5.28
CA ASP A 88 11.61 -10.37 -6.20
C ASP A 88 11.11 -8.93 -6.44
N CYS A 89 11.00 -8.11 -5.38
CA CYS A 89 10.66 -6.69 -5.50
C CYS A 89 11.68 -5.92 -6.36
N ALA A 90 12.98 -6.14 -6.12
CA ALA A 90 14.03 -5.45 -6.85
C ALA A 90 14.08 -5.85 -8.33
N LEU A 91 13.76 -7.10 -8.64
CA LEU A 91 13.73 -7.63 -10.01
C LEU A 91 12.39 -7.47 -10.72
N GLY A 92 11.39 -6.84 -10.07
CA GLY A 92 10.04 -6.67 -10.61
C GLY A 92 9.30 -7.99 -10.81
N ARG A 93 9.57 -8.99 -9.97
CA ARG A 93 8.88 -10.29 -10.02
C ARG A 93 7.67 -10.24 -9.10
N ASP A 94 6.50 -10.38 -9.66
CA ASP A 94 5.21 -10.30 -8.95
C ASP A 94 4.59 -11.67 -8.59
N CYS A 95 5.42 -12.70 -8.56
CA CYS A 95 4.98 -14.08 -8.32
C CYS A 95 4.51 -14.38 -6.88
N ARG A 96 4.68 -13.44 -5.96
CA ARG A 96 4.27 -13.55 -4.55
C ARG A 96 3.43 -12.36 -4.16
N THR A 97 2.66 -12.51 -3.07
CA THR A 97 1.69 -11.48 -2.63
C THR A 97 2.36 -10.14 -2.30
N VAL A 98 3.47 -10.15 -1.55
CA VAL A 98 4.18 -8.92 -1.17
C VAL A 98 4.84 -8.25 -2.38
N PRO A 99 5.65 -8.93 -3.21
CA PRO A 99 6.18 -8.34 -4.44
C PRO A 99 5.11 -7.84 -5.40
N CYS A 100 3.99 -8.55 -5.52
CA CYS A 100 2.84 -8.12 -6.33
C CYS A 100 2.28 -6.78 -5.85
N ALA A 101 2.07 -6.62 -4.53
CA ALA A 101 1.59 -5.36 -3.95
C ALA A 101 2.58 -4.20 -4.18
N VAL A 102 3.88 -4.45 -4.03
CA VAL A 102 4.93 -3.45 -4.28
C VAL A 102 4.96 -3.06 -5.76
N THR A 103 4.91 -4.04 -6.66
CA THR A 103 4.85 -3.78 -8.11
C THR A 103 3.61 -2.96 -8.48
N ASN A 104 2.43 -3.31 -7.96
CA ASN A 104 1.21 -2.55 -8.19
C ASN A 104 1.31 -1.12 -7.65
N ALA A 105 1.91 -0.93 -6.48
CA ALA A 105 2.13 0.39 -5.91
C ALA A 105 3.06 1.25 -6.79
N LEU A 106 4.15 0.67 -7.29
CA LEU A 106 5.07 1.35 -8.21
C LEU A 106 4.39 1.72 -9.52
N LEU A 107 3.63 0.80 -10.12
CA LEU A 107 2.89 1.04 -11.36
C LEU A 107 1.82 2.12 -11.21
N CYS A 108 1.21 2.24 -10.02
CA CYS A 108 0.22 3.27 -9.70
C CYS A 108 0.86 4.57 -9.17
N GLY A 109 2.18 4.70 -9.16
CA GLY A 109 2.88 5.88 -8.68
C GLY A 109 2.68 6.18 -7.19
N LYS A 110 2.39 5.14 -6.38
CA LYS A 110 2.22 5.29 -4.93
C LYS A 110 3.57 5.47 -4.25
N LYS A 111 3.61 6.30 -3.21
CA LYS A 111 4.81 6.44 -2.38
C LYS A 111 5.03 5.17 -1.57
N ILE A 112 6.27 4.68 -1.55
CA ILE A 112 6.65 3.48 -0.80
C ILE A 112 7.76 3.84 0.17
N TYR A 113 7.60 3.42 1.41
CA TYR A 113 8.56 3.57 2.51
C TYR A 113 9.05 2.19 2.92
N LEU A 114 10.34 1.97 2.90
CA LEU A 114 10.99 0.74 3.34
C LEU A 114 11.71 1.00 4.66
N LEU A 115 11.33 0.29 5.72
CA LEU A 115 12.01 0.40 7.00
C LEU A 115 13.36 -0.32 6.94
N GLU A 116 14.38 0.26 7.56
CA GLU A 116 15.70 -0.38 7.64
C GLU A 116 15.65 -1.71 8.39
N SER A 117 14.82 -1.80 9.43
CA SER A 117 14.55 -3.03 10.19
C SER A 117 13.89 -4.14 9.38
N ALA A 118 13.21 -3.80 8.28
CA ALA A 118 12.59 -4.78 7.37
C ALA A 118 13.62 -5.58 6.56
N LEU A 119 14.88 -5.13 6.51
CA LEU A 119 15.93 -5.73 5.70
C LEU A 119 16.58 -6.93 6.43
N PRO A 120 16.27 -8.17 6.02
CA PRO A 120 16.63 -9.36 6.79
C PRO A 120 18.14 -9.58 6.88
N HIS A 121 18.88 -9.27 5.82
CA HIS A 121 20.34 -9.47 5.76
C HIS A 121 21.10 -8.52 6.69
N ARG A 122 20.58 -7.32 7.00
CA ARG A 122 21.25 -6.36 7.87
C ARG A 122 21.34 -6.82 9.33
N LYS A 123 20.40 -7.67 9.77
CA LYS A 123 20.43 -8.32 11.09
C LYS A 123 21.60 -9.30 11.22
N HIS A 124 22.16 -9.76 10.11
CA HIS A 124 23.23 -10.76 10.04
C HIS A 124 24.53 -10.21 9.46
N LYS A 125 24.73 -8.89 9.52
CA LYS A 125 25.89 -8.20 8.91
C LYS A 125 27.25 -8.83 9.26
N ASP A 126 27.41 -9.24 10.52
CA ASP A 126 28.69 -9.75 11.02
C ASP A 126 28.90 -11.24 10.73
N THR A 127 27.85 -11.99 10.46
CA THR A 127 27.87 -13.45 10.24
C THR A 127 27.58 -13.88 8.81
N ALA A 128 26.95 -13.02 8.03
CA ALA A 128 26.57 -13.35 6.66
C ALA A 128 27.77 -13.50 5.73
N ASN A 129 27.66 -14.39 4.74
CA ASN A 129 28.60 -14.45 3.64
C ASN A 129 28.71 -13.07 2.97
N ARG A 130 29.93 -12.54 2.85
CA ARG A 130 30.18 -11.18 2.33
C ARG A 130 29.64 -10.96 0.92
N LYS A 131 29.79 -11.95 0.04
CA LYS A 131 29.28 -11.86 -1.35
C LYS A 131 27.76 -11.86 -1.39
N PHE A 132 27.14 -12.73 -0.60
CA PHE A 132 25.67 -12.77 -0.47
C PHE A 132 25.14 -11.46 0.11
N TYR A 133 25.77 -10.94 1.17
CA TYR A 133 25.40 -9.65 1.76
C TYR A 133 25.46 -8.52 0.73
N SER A 134 26.54 -8.47 -0.07
CA SER A 134 26.70 -7.48 -1.12
C SER A 134 25.61 -7.57 -2.20
N VAL A 135 25.17 -8.78 -2.55
CA VAL A 135 24.05 -8.97 -3.49
C VAL A 135 22.76 -8.41 -2.90
N MET A 136 22.47 -8.68 -1.63
CA MET A 136 21.27 -8.15 -0.96
C MET A 136 21.28 -6.62 -0.88
N GLU A 137 22.43 -6.00 -0.57
CA GLU A 137 22.58 -4.53 -0.61
C GLU A 137 22.40 -3.99 -2.04
N GLY A 138 22.79 -4.74 -3.06
CA GLY A 138 22.52 -4.42 -4.46
C GLY A 138 21.01 -4.32 -4.75
N TYR A 139 20.21 -5.24 -4.22
CA TYR A 139 18.75 -5.18 -4.34
C TYR A 139 18.14 -3.98 -3.60
N VAL A 140 18.67 -3.63 -2.42
CA VAL A 140 18.23 -2.42 -1.70
C VAL A 140 18.51 -1.17 -2.55
N ASN A 141 19.70 -1.09 -3.16
CA ASN A 141 20.04 0.04 -4.04
C ASN A 141 19.12 0.09 -5.28
N THR A 142 18.75 -1.06 -5.84
CA THR A 142 17.79 -1.13 -6.94
C THR A 142 16.42 -0.59 -6.52
N LEU A 143 15.91 -0.99 -5.34
CA LEU A 143 14.64 -0.46 -4.82
C LEU A 143 14.70 1.06 -4.60
N ARG A 144 15.82 1.59 -4.10
CA ARG A 144 16.01 3.04 -3.97
C ARG A 144 15.98 3.75 -5.32
N SER A 145 16.46 3.11 -6.38
CA SER A 145 16.39 3.67 -7.74
C SER A 145 14.96 3.77 -8.29
N TYR A 146 14.00 3.07 -7.67
CA TYR A 146 12.56 3.17 -7.95
C TYR A 146 11.86 4.23 -7.09
N ASP A 147 12.61 5.14 -6.45
CA ASP A 147 12.11 6.14 -5.53
C ASP A 147 11.45 5.57 -4.25
N ILE A 148 11.78 4.32 -3.89
CA ILE A 148 11.41 3.75 -2.61
C ILE A 148 12.30 4.39 -1.53
N GLU A 149 11.66 5.05 -0.57
CA GLU A 149 12.35 5.77 0.49
C GLU A 149 12.73 4.84 1.63
N LEU A 150 14.04 4.72 1.91
CA LEU A 150 14.54 3.96 3.04
C LEU A 150 14.44 4.80 4.32
N ILE A 151 13.65 4.34 5.28
CA ILE A 151 13.47 5.00 6.58
C ILE A 151 14.34 4.30 7.62
N ARG A 152 15.19 5.08 8.30
CA ARG A 152 15.91 4.64 9.48
C ARG A 152 15.06 4.87 10.71
N GLU A 153 14.85 3.84 11.48
CA GLU A 153 14.26 3.97 12.80
C GLU A 153 15.27 4.68 13.71
N GLN A 154 14.94 5.88 14.13
CA GLN A 154 15.67 6.49 15.22
C GLN A 154 15.13 5.88 16.51
N TRP A 155 15.85 4.94 17.09
CA TRP A 155 15.66 4.53 18.46
C TRP A 155 16.01 5.72 19.35
N TYR A 156 15.03 6.45 19.79
CA TYR A 156 15.19 7.27 20.99
C TYR A 156 15.14 6.30 22.17
N GLY A 157 16.32 5.84 22.56
CA GLY A 157 16.55 5.12 23.80
C GLY A 157 16.29 6.02 25.02
#